data_6250598eb0327060da494f18cb354316
#
_entry.id   6250598eb0327060da494f18cb354316
#
_cell.length_a   1.000
_cell.length_b   1.000
_cell.length_c   1.000
_cell.angle_alpha   90.00
_cell.angle_beta   90.00
_cell.angle_gamma   90.00
#
_symmetry.space_group_name_H-M   'P 1'
#
loop_
_entity.id
_entity.type
_entity.pdbx_description
1 polymer ?
#
loop_
_entity_poly.entity_id
_entity_poly.type
_entity_poly.pdbx_seq_one_letter_code
_entity_poly.pdbx_strand_id
1 'polypeptide(L)'
;MNFKALLAAAALSAVIAAPAQAQTLRWAAQNDILTLDPHSQNHATTNAIMAHAYEGLTRYTAQYQVEPALATKWTYISPTQVRFELRRGVKFHDGTPFTADDVVFSFGRIKQPQGTMQIYVTGINEVKKIDDHTVDLILAA
;
A
#
# COMPACT_ATOMS: atom_id res chain seq x y z
N MET A 1 3.03 48.92 25.30
CA MET A 1 3.77 47.72 24.86
C MET A 1 5.17 48.16 24.49
N ASN A 2 6.22 47.72 25.19
CA ASN A 2 7.58 48.26 25.04
C ASN A 2 8.20 47.85 23.71
N PHE A 3 8.73 48.78 22.95
CA PHE A 3 9.39 48.61 21.65
C PHE A 3 10.48 47.50 21.68
N LYS A 4 11.20 47.39 22.81
CA LYS A 4 12.18 46.31 23.05
C LYS A 4 11.57 44.91 23.13
N ALA A 5 10.32 44.78 23.61
CA ALA A 5 9.61 43.51 23.67
C ALA A 5 9.11 43.04 22.27
N LEU A 6 8.75 44.01 21.41
CA LEU A 6 8.40 43.73 20.01
C LEU A 6 9.60 43.28 19.19
N LEU A 7 10.77 43.87 19.38
CA LEU A 7 12.01 43.45 18.72
C LEU A 7 12.49 42.06 19.18
N ALA A 8 12.33 41.74 20.47
CA ALA A 8 12.64 40.40 20.99
C ALA A 8 11.72 39.31 20.47
N ALA A 9 10.41 39.62 20.33
CA ALA A 9 9.43 38.66 19.75
C ALA A 9 9.67 38.44 18.24
N ALA A 10 10.06 39.50 17.49
CA ALA A 10 10.39 39.37 16.08
C ALA A 10 11.70 38.57 15.84
N ALA A 11 12.70 38.67 16.71
CA ALA A 11 13.92 37.92 16.64
C ALA A 11 13.69 36.44 16.97
N LEU A 12 12.78 36.11 17.89
CA LEU A 12 12.43 34.74 18.26
C LEU A 12 11.66 34.03 17.14
N SER A 13 10.80 34.73 16.38
CA SER A 13 10.07 34.17 15.25
C SER A 13 10.97 33.90 14.01
N ALA A 14 12.06 34.62 13.85
CA ALA A 14 13.01 34.38 12.75
C ALA A 14 13.81 33.08 12.89
N VAL A 15 14.03 32.62 14.12
CA VAL A 15 14.77 31.35 14.37
C VAL A 15 13.92 30.11 14.03
N ILE A 16 12.59 30.22 14.05
CA ILE A 16 11.68 29.09 13.76
C ILE A 16 11.52 28.85 12.24
N ALA A 17 11.91 29.82 11.42
CA ALA A 17 11.79 29.77 9.95
C ALA A 17 13.06 29.25 9.24
N ALA A 18 13.95 28.54 9.94
CA ALA A 18 15.08 27.90 9.28
C ALA A 18 14.55 26.86 8.27
N PRO A 19 14.95 26.93 6.98
CA PRO A 19 14.49 25.95 6.00
C PRO A 19 14.96 24.56 6.45
N ALA A 20 14.00 23.64 6.60
CA ALA A 20 14.31 22.23 6.82
C ALA A 20 15.08 21.72 5.60
N GLN A 21 16.40 21.51 5.73
CA GLN A 21 17.18 20.88 4.67
C GLN A 21 16.83 19.39 4.66
N ALA A 22 16.15 18.95 3.62
CA ALA A 22 15.91 17.53 3.37
C ALA A 22 17.27 16.85 3.12
N GLN A 23 17.60 15.87 3.93
CA GLN A 23 18.80 15.05 3.71
C GLN A 23 18.53 14.04 2.60
N THR A 24 19.43 13.95 1.63
CA THR A 24 19.35 12.95 0.57
C THR A 24 19.81 11.59 1.13
N LEU A 25 18.87 10.65 1.22
CA LEU A 25 19.20 9.25 1.48
C LEU A 25 19.75 8.62 0.20
N ARG A 26 20.96 8.08 0.26
CA ARG A 26 21.56 7.28 -0.81
C ARG A 26 21.70 5.84 -0.32
N TRP A 27 21.21 4.91 -1.10
CA TRP A 27 21.33 3.48 -0.83
C TRP A 27 21.67 2.73 -2.11
N ALA A 28 22.22 1.53 -1.98
CA ALA A 28 22.54 0.66 -3.10
C ALA A 28 21.96 -0.74 -2.87
N ALA A 29 21.54 -1.39 -3.92
CA ALA A 29 21.10 -2.79 -3.92
C ALA A 29 21.99 -3.61 -4.86
N GLN A 30 21.99 -4.93 -4.66
CA GLN A 30 22.76 -5.86 -5.49
C GLN A 30 22.27 -5.88 -6.94
N ASN A 31 20.97 -5.68 -7.15
CA ASN A 31 20.33 -5.69 -8.46
C ASN A 31 19.49 -4.43 -8.63
N ASP A 32 19.26 -4.04 -9.88
CA ASP A 32 18.36 -2.96 -10.23
C ASP A 32 16.90 -3.46 -10.29
N ILE A 33 15.95 -2.51 -10.32
CA ILE A 33 14.54 -2.79 -10.52
C ILE A 33 14.30 -3.27 -11.96
N LEU A 34 13.55 -4.34 -12.12
CA LEU A 34 13.29 -4.94 -13.44
C LEU A 34 12.02 -4.40 -14.09
N THR A 35 11.07 -3.94 -13.30
CA THR A 35 9.78 -3.41 -13.75
C THR A 35 9.13 -2.56 -12.67
N LEU A 36 8.20 -1.69 -13.08
CA LEU A 36 7.28 -0.99 -12.18
C LEU A 36 5.89 -1.67 -12.10
N ASP A 37 5.71 -2.80 -12.78
CA ASP A 37 4.47 -3.57 -12.73
C ASP A 37 4.49 -4.59 -11.59
N PRO A 38 3.64 -4.44 -10.54
CA PRO A 38 3.64 -5.29 -9.36
C PRO A 38 3.18 -6.73 -9.63
N HIS A 39 2.60 -7.00 -10.81
CA HIS A 39 2.04 -8.31 -11.15
C HIS A 39 2.88 -9.10 -12.16
N SER A 40 3.92 -8.49 -12.73
CA SER A 40 4.66 -9.10 -13.84
C SER A 40 5.68 -10.14 -13.41
N GLN A 41 6.24 -10.03 -12.19
CA GLN A 41 7.29 -10.93 -11.73
C GLN A 41 7.46 -10.92 -10.21
N ASN A 42 8.15 -11.96 -9.70
CA ASN A 42 8.52 -12.10 -8.30
C ASN A 42 10.04 -12.05 -8.13
N HIS A 43 10.60 -10.84 -8.09
CA HIS A 43 12.02 -10.59 -7.86
C HIS A 43 12.22 -9.77 -6.58
N ALA A 44 13.00 -10.27 -5.63
CA ALA A 44 13.10 -9.72 -4.27
C ALA A 44 13.43 -8.21 -4.23
N THR A 45 14.46 -7.76 -4.97
CA THR A 45 14.83 -6.33 -5.02
C THR A 45 13.74 -5.48 -5.64
N THR A 46 13.13 -5.95 -6.74
CA THR A 46 12.00 -5.28 -7.39
C THR A 46 10.84 -5.15 -6.43
N ASN A 47 10.43 -6.24 -5.76
CA ASN A 47 9.33 -6.24 -4.80
C ASN A 47 9.59 -5.30 -3.61
N ALA A 48 10.84 -5.26 -3.11
CA ALA A 48 11.22 -4.35 -2.02
C ALA A 48 11.08 -2.87 -2.43
N ILE A 49 11.48 -2.52 -3.66
CA ILE A 49 11.32 -1.15 -4.18
C ILE A 49 9.85 -0.85 -4.44
N MET A 50 9.11 -1.78 -5.03
CA MET A 50 7.69 -1.64 -5.31
C MET A 50 6.84 -1.44 -4.05
N ALA A 51 7.24 -2.02 -2.92
CA ALA A 51 6.58 -1.83 -1.62
C ALA A 51 6.61 -0.38 -1.10
N HIS A 52 7.43 0.51 -1.69
CA HIS A 52 7.41 1.95 -1.39
C HIS A 52 6.32 2.70 -2.17
N ALA A 53 5.81 2.13 -3.25
CA ALA A 53 4.81 2.75 -4.11
C ALA A 53 3.45 2.04 -4.07
N TYR A 54 3.44 0.76 -3.74
CA TYR A 54 2.22 -0.08 -3.71
C TYR A 54 1.97 -0.63 -2.32
N GLU A 55 0.71 -0.74 -1.96
CA GLU A 55 0.27 -1.32 -0.70
C GLU A 55 -0.66 -2.51 -0.97
N GLY A 56 -0.49 -3.61 -0.24
CA GLY A 56 -1.36 -4.79 -0.34
C GLY A 56 -2.57 -4.71 0.59
N LEU A 57 -3.45 -5.70 0.51
CA LEU A 57 -4.54 -5.83 1.49
C LEU A 57 -3.99 -6.05 2.90
N THR A 58 -2.94 -6.85 3.01
CA THR A 58 -2.21 -7.16 4.24
C THR A 58 -0.72 -6.95 3.97
N ARG A 59 0.06 -6.85 5.05
CA ARG A 59 1.53 -6.79 4.96
C ARG A 59 2.18 -7.65 6.05
N TYR A 60 3.46 -7.89 5.94
CA TYR A 60 4.25 -8.56 6.97
C TYR A 60 4.90 -7.54 7.92
N THR A 61 4.89 -7.84 9.22
CA THR A 61 5.73 -7.16 10.20
C THR A 61 7.20 -7.61 10.04
N ALA A 62 8.12 -6.95 10.77
CA ALA A 62 9.52 -7.37 10.84
C ALA A 62 9.71 -8.80 11.42
N GLN A 63 8.70 -9.32 12.13
CA GLN A 63 8.67 -10.67 12.68
C GLN A 63 7.90 -11.67 11.78
N TYR A 64 7.63 -11.29 10.54
CA TYR A 64 6.87 -12.09 9.55
C TYR A 64 5.45 -12.46 9.99
N GLN A 65 4.83 -11.65 10.85
CA GLN A 65 3.42 -11.79 11.17
C GLN A 65 2.58 -10.98 10.16
N VAL A 66 1.44 -11.53 9.77
CA VAL A 66 0.50 -10.81 8.89
C VAL A 66 -0.26 -9.77 9.69
N GLU A 67 -0.27 -8.54 9.22
CA GLU A 67 -1.01 -7.42 9.82
C GLU A 67 -1.86 -6.67 8.78
N PRO A 68 -2.89 -5.91 9.22
CA PRO A 68 -3.70 -5.07 8.35
C PRO A 68 -2.88 -4.04 7.57
N ALA A 69 -3.33 -3.76 6.32
CA ALA A 69 -2.81 -2.69 5.48
C ALA A 69 -3.97 -1.97 4.76
N LEU A 70 -4.22 -2.19 3.46
CA LEU A 70 -5.43 -1.67 2.80
C LEU A 70 -6.71 -2.34 3.31
N ALA A 71 -6.64 -3.58 3.79
CA ALA A 71 -7.71 -4.18 4.58
C ALA A 71 -7.47 -3.92 6.07
N THR A 72 -8.50 -3.50 6.77
CA THR A 72 -8.48 -3.25 8.23
C THR A 72 -8.74 -4.53 9.02
N LYS A 73 -9.43 -5.49 8.40
CA LYS A 73 -9.83 -6.75 9.00
C LYS A 73 -10.16 -7.78 7.93
N TRP A 74 -10.01 -9.05 8.27
CA TRP A 74 -10.54 -10.18 7.48
C TRP A 74 -11.18 -11.21 8.39
N THR A 75 -12.19 -11.90 7.84
CA THR A 75 -13.00 -12.90 8.57
C THR A 75 -13.29 -14.08 7.65
N TYR A 76 -13.06 -15.28 8.12
CA TYR A 76 -13.50 -16.50 7.43
C TYR A 76 -15.01 -16.66 7.60
N ILE A 77 -15.76 -16.45 6.52
CA ILE A 77 -17.22 -16.65 6.49
C ILE A 77 -17.54 -18.13 6.37
N SER A 78 -16.70 -18.86 5.65
CA SER A 78 -16.74 -20.32 5.49
C SER A 78 -15.32 -20.84 5.22
N PRO A 79 -15.10 -22.16 5.14
CA PRO A 79 -13.78 -22.71 4.75
C PRO A 79 -13.28 -22.23 3.39
N THR A 80 -14.17 -21.82 2.50
CA THR A 80 -13.86 -21.37 1.14
C THR A 80 -14.22 -19.91 0.87
N GLN A 81 -14.49 -19.12 1.91
CA GLN A 81 -14.85 -17.70 1.74
C GLN A 81 -14.24 -16.83 2.82
N VAL A 82 -13.42 -15.87 2.42
CA VAL A 82 -12.79 -14.90 3.30
C VAL A 82 -13.26 -13.50 2.94
N ARG A 83 -13.84 -12.80 3.89
CA ARG A 83 -14.27 -11.40 3.74
C ARG A 83 -13.18 -10.46 4.22
N PHE A 84 -12.89 -9.44 3.42
CA PHE A 84 -12.00 -8.34 3.77
C PHE A 84 -12.78 -7.03 3.86
N GLU A 85 -12.58 -6.30 4.96
CA GLU A 85 -13.07 -4.94 5.18
C GLU A 85 -11.96 -3.95 4.80
N LEU A 86 -12.21 -3.07 3.83
CA LEU A 86 -11.22 -2.15 3.28
C LEU A 86 -11.15 -0.85 4.07
N ARG A 87 -9.94 -0.29 4.17
CA ARG A 87 -9.68 0.99 4.80
C ARG A 87 -10.36 2.12 4.01
N ARG A 88 -11.12 2.96 4.70
CA ARG A 88 -11.83 4.10 4.09
C ARG A 88 -10.91 5.31 3.93
N GLY A 89 -11.24 6.19 2.99
CA GLY A 89 -10.52 7.46 2.78
C GLY A 89 -9.14 7.33 2.15
N VAL A 90 -8.75 6.13 1.70
CA VAL A 90 -7.53 5.92 0.94
C VAL A 90 -7.69 6.48 -0.47
N LYS A 91 -6.62 7.10 -0.98
CA LYS A 91 -6.55 7.64 -2.34
C LYS A 91 -5.29 7.14 -3.04
N PHE A 92 -5.40 6.95 -4.34
CA PHE A 92 -4.24 6.76 -5.21
C PHE A 92 -3.43 8.06 -5.33
N HIS A 93 -2.23 7.97 -5.92
CA HIS A 93 -1.34 9.12 -6.09
C HIS A 93 -1.92 10.23 -6.98
N ASP A 94 -2.86 9.90 -7.86
CA ASP A 94 -3.60 10.84 -8.70
C ASP A 94 -4.82 11.48 -8.00
N GLY A 95 -5.09 11.08 -6.74
CA GLY A 95 -6.18 11.58 -5.92
C GLY A 95 -7.50 10.81 -6.05
N THR A 96 -7.60 9.84 -6.95
CA THR A 96 -8.79 8.98 -7.08
C THR A 96 -8.98 8.09 -5.85
N PRO A 97 -10.22 7.80 -5.43
CA PRO A 97 -10.48 6.97 -4.26
C PRO A 97 -10.17 5.50 -4.54
N PHE A 98 -9.60 4.81 -3.55
CA PHE A 98 -9.44 3.36 -3.53
C PHE A 98 -10.76 2.70 -3.08
N THR A 99 -11.22 1.71 -3.82
CA THR A 99 -12.46 0.97 -3.57
C THR A 99 -12.30 -0.55 -3.80
N ALA A 100 -13.36 -1.28 -3.53
CA ALA A 100 -13.45 -2.71 -3.80
C ALA A 100 -13.30 -3.07 -5.30
N ASP A 101 -13.65 -2.16 -6.21
CA ASP A 101 -13.47 -2.37 -7.66
C ASP A 101 -12.00 -2.50 -8.02
N ASP A 102 -11.11 -1.75 -7.35
CA ASP A 102 -9.66 -1.81 -7.57
C ASP A 102 -9.08 -3.16 -7.12
N VAL A 103 -9.61 -3.71 -6.03
CA VAL A 103 -9.24 -5.05 -5.55
C VAL A 103 -9.67 -6.10 -6.57
N VAL A 104 -10.92 -6.06 -7.02
CA VAL A 104 -11.45 -6.98 -8.05
C VAL A 104 -10.63 -6.90 -9.33
N PHE A 105 -10.34 -5.67 -9.80
CA PHE A 105 -9.50 -5.42 -10.97
C PHE A 105 -8.10 -6.01 -10.80
N SER A 106 -7.44 -5.75 -9.67
CA SER A 106 -6.08 -6.22 -9.39
C SER A 106 -5.97 -7.73 -9.40
N PHE A 107 -6.90 -8.44 -8.76
CA PHE A 107 -6.94 -9.90 -8.79
C PHE A 107 -7.27 -10.46 -10.18
N GLY A 108 -8.17 -9.80 -10.92
CA GLY A 108 -8.44 -10.13 -12.33
C GLY A 108 -7.20 -10.00 -13.20
N ARG A 109 -6.41 -8.94 -12.97
CA ARG A 109 -5.17 -8.67 -13.70
C ARG A 109 -4.06 -9.68 -13.36
N ILE A 110 -3.88 -10.05 -12.09
CA ILE A 110 -2.87 -11.05 -11.68
C ILE A 110 -3.13 -12.41 -12.34
N LYS A 111 -4.39 -12.77 -12.57
CA LYS A 111 -4.77 -14.04 -13.23
C LYS A 111 -4.44 -14.10 -14.71
N GLN A 112 -4.05 -12.99 -15.34
CA GLN A 112 -3.67 -12.98 -16.76
C GLN A 112 -2.35 -13.73 -16.98
N PRO A 113 -2.18 -14.43 -18.11
CA PRO A 113 -1.03 -15.31 -18.34
C PRO A 113 0.31 -14.60 -18.54
N GLN A 114 0.33 -13.26 -18.61
CA GLN A 114 1.54 -12.49 -18.91
C GLN A 114 2.49 -12.31 -17.71
N GLY A 115 2.04 -12.62 -16.49
CA GLY A 115 2.81 -12.41 -15.26
C GLY A 115 3.16 -13.70 -14.52
N THR A 116 4.28 -13.70 -13.81
CA THR A 116 4.68 -14.84 -12.95
C THR A 116 3.94 -14.87 -11.62
N MET A 117 3.23 -13.78 -11.27
CA MET A 117 2.49 -13.67 -10.00
C MET A 117 1.18 -14.48 -9.98
N GLN A 118 0.72 -14.97 -11.14
CA GLN A 118 -0.49 -15.80 -11.25
C GLN A 118 -0.49 -16.99 -10.30
N ILE A 119 0.67 -17.61 -10.07
CA ILE A 119 0.81 -18.79 -9.20
C ILE A 119 0.33 -18.52 -7.76
N TYR A 120 0.43 -17.28 -7.28
CA TYR A 120 0.04 -16.90 -5.91
C TYR A 120 -1.47 -16.73 -5.72
N VAL A 121 -2.24 -16.70 -6.81
CA VAL A 121 -3.70 -16.54 -6.79
C VAL A 121 -4.45 -17.74 -7.36
N THR A 122 -3.77 -18.85 -7.65
CA THR A 122 -4.38 -20.07 -8.19
C THR A 122 -5.43 -20.67 -7.27
N GLY A 123 -5.29 -20.49 -5.95
CA GLY A 123 -6.27 -20.92 -4.95
C GLY A 123 -7.47 -19.98 -4.78
N ILE A 124 -7.55 -18.88 -5.55
CA ILE A 124 -8.64 -17.92 -5.47
C ILE A 124 -9.48 -18.04 -6.75
N ASN A 125 -10.68 -18.59 -6.63
CA ASN A 125 -11.59 -18.74 -7.77
C ASN A 125 -12.15 -17.39 -8.22
N GLU A 126 -12.63 -16.59 -7.27
CA GLU A 126 -13.31 -15.33 -7.54
C GLU A 126 -12.98 -14.30 -6.45
N VAL A 127 -12.96 -13.02 -6.82
CA VAL A 127 -13.02 -11.89 -5.89
C VAL A 127 -14.30 -11.14 -6.16
N LYS A 128 -15.19 -11.14 -5.17
CA LYS A 128 -16.53 -10.58 -5.28
C LYS A 128 -16.65 -9.28 -4.50
N LYS A 129 -16.99 -8.20 -5.18
CA LYS A 129 -17.38 -6.95 -4.53
C LYS A 129 -18.71 -7.15 -3.80
N ILE A 130 -18.78 -6.77 -2.53
CA ILE A 130 -20.00 -6.73 -1.72
C ILE A 130 -20.52 -5.30 -1.64
N ASP A 131 -19.64 -4.35 -1.32
CA ASP A 131 -19.87 -2.91 -1.39
C ASP A 131 -18.54 -2.21 -1.70
N ASP A 132 -18.48 -0.87 -1.67
CA ASP A 132 -17.27 -0.11 -2.03
C ASP A 132 -16.08 -0.35 -1.07
N HIS A 133 -16.32 -0.92 0.10
CA HIS A 133 -15.29 -1.18 1.12
C HIS A 133 -15.31 -2.61 1.66
N THR A 134 -15.93 -3.53 0.95
CA THR A 134 -16.02 -4.95 1.36
C THR A 134 -15.87 -5.84 0.14
N VAL A 135 -14.93 -6.79 0.22
CA VAL A 135 -14.75 -7.84 -0.80
C VAL A 135 -14.72 -9.22 -0.17
N ASP A 136 -15.22 -10.19 -0.89
CA ASP A 136 -15.12 -11.61 -0.55
C ASP A 136 -14.16 -12.30 -1.53
N LEU A 137 -13.17 -13.01 -1.00
CA LEU A 137 -12.35 -13.94 -1.75
C LEU A 137 -12.97 -15.32 -1.65
N ILE A 138 -13.34 -15.89 -2.80
CA ILE A 138 -13.87 -17.24 -2.92
C ILE A 138 -12.70 -18.16 -3.27
N LEU A 139 -12.37 -19.07 -2.38
CA LEU A 139 -11.24 -20.00 -2.50
C LEU A 139 -11.67 -21.27 -3.23
N ALA A 140 -10.70 -21.92 -3.85
CA ALA A 140 -10.85 -23.29 -4.35
C ALA A 140 -11.13 -24.25 -3.17
N ALA A 141 -11.98 -25.25 -3.40
CA ALA A 141 -12.27 -26.30 -2.42
C ALA A 141 -11.12 -27.31 -2.34
#